data_83ea5094e87200e597614e6a617c87f0
#
_entry.id   83ea5094e87200e597614e6a617c87f0
#
_cell.length_a   1.000
_cell.length_b   1.000
_cell.length_c   1.000
_cell.angle_alpha   90.00
_cell.angle_beta   90.00
_cell.angle_gamma   90.00
#
_symmetry.space_group_name_H-M   'P 1'
#
loop_
_entity.id
_entity.type
_entity.pdbx_description
1 polymer ?
#
loop_
_entity_poly.entity_id
_entity_poly.type
_entity_poly.pdbx_seq_one_letter_code
_entity_poly.pdbx_strand_id
1 'polypeptide(L)'
;MPYIIDHCFYGQPPGWPHLADRFPVIPMTTLLEMMIDEARAFAPGRVALGLTDIRALRWLAIEPAVEVTITAVAVGPDAVMVNVEGYARGTVILGDDYPAPPTPSDEPLPDLRRDVVDGQSIYRSGRLFHGPGFQGLVAVGPISPKGVHGEFVVTEAPGALLDTAGQLFGYWPMEYLRTDWLLLPTTIRSLRFFGPPPVVGDRLTGTVWVRDVGDTTVTADLEIRAADGTVWAVIEGWKDRRFSQDDVTWSMLLSPARSAIAERAEGGWVFVRERWHDTASRELMLRHHLDADERAALAARNPKAARQWLIGRIAAKDAVRHWLWDGGAGDVWGIEIGVSNEPSGRPVIDRLPDRGGTPIAAPPHVSLAHTGFLGVALVHPEGDVGIDIERVASRAPGVETFALAETEQVLLTEVAGADPDRRALWFTRFWTAKESVAKADGVGLAGQPKRFVVDTVAPGHLRVRVDAPRAHVRWVAHQLIDAAGEPVPD
;
A
#
# COMPACT_ATOMS: atom_id res chain seq x y z
N MET A 1 21.85 11.57 5.73
CA MET A 1 22.21 10.17 6.06
C MET A 1 22.42 9.41 4.76
N PRO A 2 23.62 8.89 4.48
CA PRO A 2 23.93 8.28 3.18
C PRO A 2 23.12 6.99 2.90
N TYR A 3 22.73 6.24 3.92
CA TYR A 3 22.04 4.95 3.78
C TYR A 3 20.52 5.02 3.70
N ILE A 4 19.93 6.21 3.68
CA ILE A 4 18.47 6.33 3.73
C ILE A 4 17.77 5.77 2.48
N ILE A 5 18.46 5.79 1.34
CA ILE A 5 17.98 5.22 0.09
C ILE A 5 17.84 3.68 0.16
N ASP A 6 18.50 3.06 1.16
CA ASP A 6 18.45 1.63 1.42
C ASP A 6 17.34 1.22 2.37
N HIS A 7 16.57 2.20 2.90
CA HIS A 7 15.38 1.93 3.72
C HIS A 7 14.16 2.68 3.17
N CYS A 8 13.77 2.29 1.96
CA CYS A 8 12.62 2.85 1.25
C CYS A 8 11.54 1.77 1.11
N PHE A 9 10.33 2.05 1.59
CA PHE A 9 9.24 1.06 1.59
C PHE A 9 8.80 0.63 0.18
N TYR A 10 9.08 1.45 -0.84
CA TYR A 10 8.62 1.19 -2.21
C TYR A 10 9.78 1.08 -3.19
N GLY A 11 9.80 -0.02 -3.93
CA GLY A 11 10.49 -0.08 -5.20
C GLY A 11 9.75 0.78 -6.22
N GLN A 12 10.49 1.60 -6.97
CA GLN A 12 9.98 2.40 -8.07
C GLN A 12 10.75 2.08 -9.35
N PRO A 13 10.30 2.52 -10.52
CA PRO A 13 11.01 2.26 -11.77
C PRO A 13 12.50 2.61 -11.67
N PRO A 14 13.40 1.82 -12.28
CA PRO A 14 14.81 2.16 -12.34
C PRO A 14 15.03 3.59 -12.88
N GLY A 15 15.79 4.40 -12.15
CA GLY A 15 16.03 5.79 -12.52
C GLY A 15 14.91 6.77 -12.17
N TRP A 16 13.89 6.34 -11.42
CA TRP A 16 12.82 7.25 -10.97
C TRP A 16 13.38 8.44 -10.20
N PRO A 17 13.08 9.70 -10.63
CA PRO A 17 13.83 10.87 -10.18
C PRO A 17 13.48 11.35 -8.76
N HIS A 18 12.31 10.98 -8.25
CA HIS A 18 11.78 11.54 -7.01
C HIS A 18 11.90 10.56 -5.85
N LEU A 19 12.87 10.79 -4.96
CA LEU A 19 13.10 9.95 -3.79
C LEU A 19 11.88 9.89 -2.85
N ALA A 20 11.11 10.98 -2.74
CA ALA A 20 9.87 11.03 -1.95
C ALA A 20 8.87 9.93 -2.31
N ASP A 21 8.83 9.51 -3.58
CA ASP A 21 7.93 8.47 -4.07
C ASP A 21 8.37 7.06 -3.65
N ARG A 22 9.63 6.89 -3.27
CA ARG A 22 10.16 5.66 -2.68
C ARG A 22 9.89 5.55 -1.17
N PHE A 23 9.43 6.64 -0.56
CA PHE A 23 9.14 6.76 0.87
C PHE A 23 10.30 6.33 1.77
N PRO A 24 11.41 7.08 1.78
CA PRO A 24 12.51 6.81 2.68
C PRO A 24 12.11 7.09 4.13
N VAL A 25 12.27 6.09 4.99
CA VAL A 25 11.87 6.13 6.41
C VAL A 25 13.07 5.78 7.26
N ILE A 26 13.30 6.54 8.34
CA ILE A 26 14.26 6.16 9.36
C ILE A 26 13.72 4.94 10.12
N PRO A 27 14.42 3.80 10.15
CA PRO A 27 14.03 2.64 10.95
C PRO A 27 13.92 2.99 12.43
N MET A 28 13.04 2.31 13.16
CA MET A 28 12.98 2.46 14.61
C MET A 28 14.34 2.18 15.26
N THR A 29 15.06 1.20 14.76
CA THR A 29 16.38 0.80 15.27
C THR A 29 17.45 1.87 15.11
N THR A 30 17.41 2.66 14.05
CA THR A 30 18.23 3.88 13.90
C THR A 30 17.83 4.95 14.93
N LEU A 31 16.51 5.10 15.19
CA LEU A 31 16.06 6.02 16.26
C LEU A 31 16.55 5.58 17.64
N LEU A 32 16.66 4.26 17.89
CA LEU A 32 17.25 3.74 19.14
C LEU A 32 18.73 4.13 19.27
N GLU A 33 19.52 4.04 18.20
CA GLU A 33 20.90 4.53 18.21
C GLU A 33 20.99 6.02 18.48
N MET A 34 20.15 6.82 17.83
CA MET A 34 20.08 8.27 18.10
C MET A 34 19.74 8.56 19.56
N MET A 35 18.84 7.78 20.18
CA MET A 35 18.53 7.92 21.61
C MET A 35 19.71 7.55 22.49
N ILE A 36 20.44 6.48 22.16
CA ILE A 36 21.64 6.06 22.87
C ILE A 36 22.71 7.15 22.81
N ASP A 37 22.96 7.70 21.63
CA ASP A 37 23.96 8.75 21.43
C ASP A 37 23.62 10.02 22.22
N GLU A 38 22.34 10.43 22.23
CA GLU A 38 21.88 11.56 23.01
C GLU A 38 22.04 11.33 24.52
N ALA A 39 21.68 10.14 25.01
CA ALA A 39 21.84 9.79 26.40
C ALA A 39 23.33 9.73 26.84
N ARG A 40 24.20 9.26 25.98
CA ARG A 40 25.67 9.27 26.22
C ARG A 40 26.25 10.68 26.20
N ALA A 41 25.75 11.55 25.32
CA ALA A 41 26.13 12.96 25.32
C ALA A 41 25.66 13.67 26.60
N PHE A 42 24.50 13.29 27.13
CA PHE A 42 23.97 13.78 28.42
C PHE A 42 24.80 13.30 29.64
N ALA A 43 25.39 12.10 29.57
CA ALA A 43 26.19 11.49 30.62
C ALA A 43 27.55 10.96 30.09
N PRO A 44 28.52 11.85 29.79
CA PRO A 44 29.80 11.46 29.21
C PRO A 44 30.58 10.46 30.06
N GLY A 45 31.20 9.49 29.36
CA GLY A 45 32.01 8.45 29.98
C GLY A 45 31.25 7.21 30.41
N ARG A 46 29.92 7.19 30.28
CA ARG A 46 29.09 6.02 30.55
C ARG A 46 28.76 5.23 29.27
N VAL A 47 28.53 3.93 29.43
CA VAL A 47 28.09 3.06 28.35
C VAL A 47 26.58 2.81 28.42
N ALA A 48 25.95 2.63 27.28
CA ALA A 48 24.54 2.26 27.22
C ALA A 48 24.38 0.75 27.46
N LEU A 49 23.71 0.38 28.54
CA LEU A 49 23.42 -1.01 28.90
C LEU A 49 22.14 -1.51 28.22
N GLY A 50 21.34 -0.63 27.66
CA GLY A 50 20.10 -0.97 26.97
C GLY A 50 19.06 0.14 27.01
N LEU A 51 17.85 -0.21 26.63
CA LEU A 51 16.70 0.68 26.65
C LEU A 51 15.47 -0.06 27.21
N THR A 52 14.56 0.70 27.81
CA THR A 52 13.25 0.21 28.27
C THR A 52 12.12 1.11 27.80
N ASP A 53 10.89 0.58 27.81
CA ASP A 53 9.67 1.32 27.47
C ASP A 53 9.72 2.05 26.12
N ILE A 54 10.33 1.40 25.15
CA ILE A 54 10.48 1.94 23.79
C ILE A 54 9.12 1.96 23.10
N ARG A 55 8.80 3.10 22.48
CA ARG A 55 7.58 3.27 21.68
C ARG A 55 7.88 4.01 20.39
N ALA A 56 7.55 3.40 19.26
CA ALA A 56 7.43 4.07 17.96
C ALA A 56 6.02 4.67 17.85
N LEU A 57 5.92 5.95 17.54
CA LEU A 57 4.66 6.70 17.52
C LEU A 57 4.22 6.97 16.09
N ARG A 58 5.19 7.27 15.21
CA ARG A 58 4.96 7.59 13.80
C ARG A 58 6.22 7.32 12.99
N TRP A 59 6.06 6.99 11.72
CA TRP A 59 7.19 6.86 10.79
C TRP A 59 7.88 8.21 10.58
N LEU A 60 9.18 8.22 10.69
CA LEU A 60 9.99 9.39 10.35
C LEU A 60 10.37 9.28 8.86
N ALA A 61 9.47 9.74 7.99
CA ALA A 61 9.79 9.95 6.57
C ALA A 61 10.67 11.21 6.47
N ILE A 62 11.71 11.15 5.66
CA ILE A 62 12.73 12.22 5.57
C ILE A 62 12.82 12.89 4.20
N GLU A 63 11.87 12.61 3.34
CA GLU A 63 11.75 13.30 2.07
C GLU A 63 10.32 13.84 1.92
N PRO A 64 10.13 15.15 1.94
CA PRO A 64 11.17 16.19 2.08
C PRO A 64 11.88 16.15 3.44
N ALA A 65 13.09 16.74 3.51
CA ALA A 65 13.90 16.77 4.73
C ALA A 65 13.11 17.34 5.92
N VAL A 66 13.22 16.69 7.07
CA VAL A 66 12.52 17.07 8.31
C VAL A 66 13.55 17.38 9.39
N GLU A 67 13.38 18.50 10.07
CA GLU A 67 14.10 18.81 11.29
C GLU A 67 13.41 18.11 12.48
N VAL A 68 14.20 17.39 13.29
CA VAL A 68 13.69 16.61 14.40
C VAL A 68 14.36 17.06 15.69
N THR A 69 13.55 17.41 16.69
CA THR A 69 14.02 17.74 18.04
C THR A 69 14.18 16.45 18.85
N ILE A 70 15.35 16.28 19.48
CA ILE A 70 15.61 15.20 20.43
C ILE A 70 15.80 15.83 21.81
N THR A 71 15.11 15.33 22.81
CA THR A 71 15.20 15.79 24.20
C THR A 71 15.60 14.64 25.12
N ALA A 72 16.50 14.91 26.06
CA ALA A 72 16.97 13.97 27.07
C ALA A 72 16.73 14.51 28.48
N VAL A 73 16.16 13.69 29.36
CA VAL A 73 15.85 14.04 30.75
C VAL A 73 16.26 12.89 31.67
N ALA A 74 17.07 13.17 32.70
CA ALA A 74 17.38 12.16 33.70
C ALA A 74 16.11 11.79 34.48
N VAL A 75 15.80 10.50 34.55
CA VAL A 75 14.67 9.95 35.32
C VAL A 75 15.12 9.05 36.47
N GLY A 76 16.42 8.91 36.63
CA GLY A 76 17.10 8.17 37.69
C GLY A 76 18.62 8.37 37.60
N PRO A 77 19.40 7.80 38.53
CA PRO A 77 20.87 7.94 38.55
C PRO A 77 21.51 7.31 37.28
N ASP A 78 20.88 6.27 36.76
CA ASP A 78 21.40 5.47 35.65
C ASP A 78 20.40 5.43 34.47
N ALA A 79 19.41 6.31 34.45
CA ALA A 79 18.33 6.27 33.48
C ALA A 79 18.06 7.66 32.89
N VAL A 80 18.07 7.72 31.55
CA VAL A 80 17.79 8.92 30.77
C VAL A 80 16.62 8.65 29.85
N MET A 81 15.51 9.33 30.04
CA MET A 81 14.40 9.30 29.09
C MET A 81 14.74 10.18 27.90
N VAL A 82 14.70 9.60 26.72
CA VAL A 82 14.94 10.31 25.47
C VAL A 82 13.69 10.27 24.61
N ASN A 83 13.34 11.42 24.07
CA ASN A 83 12.18 11.59 23.19
C ASN A 83 12.62 12.20 21.85
N VAL A 84 12.39 11.49 20.79
CA VAL A 84 12.47 11.96 19.40
C VAL A 84 11.08 12.50 19.06
N GLU A 85 10.93 13.82 19.09
CA GLU A 85 9.65 14.51 19.21
C GLU A 85 8.65 14.10 18.12
N GLY A 86 7.52 13.53 18.54
CA GLY A 86 6.46 13.07 17.65
C GLY A 86 6.71 11.73 16.94
N TYR A 87 7.89 11.11 17.09
CA TYR A 87 8.27 9.89 16.36
C TYR A 87 8.54 8.69 17.25
N ALA A 88 9.37 8.85 18.28
CA ALA A 88 9.70 7.74 19.17
C ALA A 88 10.13 8.24 20.55
N ARG A 89 10.04 7.36 21.54
CA ARG A 89 10.56 7.61 22.89
C ARG A 89 11.00 6.32 23.56
N GLY A 90 11.91 6.43 24.51
CA GLY A 90 12.38 5.31 25.32
C GLY A 90 13.25 5.80 26.48
N THR A 91 13.55 4.92 27.41
CA THR A 91 14.46 5.20 28.52
C THR A 91 15.75 4.43 28.30
N VAL A 92 16.87 5.14 28.10
CA VAL A 92 18.21 4.57 28.00
C VAL A 92 18.75 4.30 29.40
N ILE A 93 19.24 3.09 29.61
CA ILE A 93 19.90 2.69 30.86
C ILE A 93 21.41 2.78 30.63
N LEU A 94 22.08 3.48 31.51
CA LEU A 94 23.51 3.75 31.47
C LEU A 94 24.26 3.03 32.61
N GLY A 95 25.50 2.66 32.38
CA GLY A 95 26.38 2.08 33.36
C GLY A 95 27.81 2.47 33.11
N ASP A 96 28.70 2.09 34.04
CA ASP A 96 30.14 2.35 33.91
C ASP A 96 30.81 1.27 33.05
N ASP A 97 30.23 0.05 33.04
CA ASP A 97 30.72 -1.09 32.25
C ASP A 97 29.54 -2.03 31.92
N TYR A 98 29.72 -2.89 30.91
CA TYR A 98 28.72 -3.90 30.52
C TYR A 98 28.62 -5.00 31.57
N PRO A 99 27.41 -5.49 31.89
CA PRO A 99 27.21 -6.65 32.76
C PRO A 99 27.72 -7.91 32.08
N ALA A 100 28.05 -8.92 32.89
CA ALA A 100 28.39 -10.23 32.37
C ALA A 100 27.24 -10.79 31.50
N PRO A 101 27.53 -11.39 30.32
CA PRO A 101 26.51 -11.96 29.49
C PRO A 101 25.80 -13.12 30.20
N PRO A 102 24.48 -13.26 30.02
CA PRO A 102 23.74 -14.39 30.58
C PRO A 102 24.13 -15.68 29.88
N THR A 103 23.78 -16.81 30.49
CA THR A 103 23.81 -18.10 29.78
C THR A 103 22.85 -18.03 28.59
N PRO A 104 23.29 -18.46 27.39
CA PRO A 104 22.44 -18.54 26.23
C PRO A 104 21.15 -19.32 26.51
N SER A 105 20.03 -18.85 25.99
CA SER A 105 18.75 -19.53 26.16
C SER A 105 18.76 -20.91 25.53
N ASP A 106 18.30 -21.92 26.29
CA ASP A 106 18.08 -23.28 25.82
C ASP A 106 16.59 -23.53 25.49
N GLU A 107 15.74 -22.50 25.47
CA GLU A 107 14.33 -22.61 25.14
C GLU A 107 14.15 -23.17 23.73
N PRO A 108 13.54 -24.36 23.57
CA PRO A 108 13.46 -25.02 22.27
C PRO A 108 12.39 -24.36 21.40
N LEU A 109 12.65 -24.35 20.09
CA LEU A 109 11.63 -24.11 19.09
C LEU A 109 11.03 -25.46 18.66
N PRO A 110 9.74 -25.74 18.97
CA PRO A 110 9.10 -27.00 18.61
C PRO A 110 8.83 -27.09 17.09
N ASP A 111 8.66 -28.32 16.59
CA ASP A 111 8.23 -28.61 15.23
C ASP A 111 9.03 -27.85 14.13
N LEU A 112 10.35 -27.85 14.27
CA LEU A 112 11.25 -27.16 13.36
C LEU A 112 11.17 -27.72 11.94
N ARG A 113 10.82 -26.86 10.99
CA ARG A 113 11.17 -27.09 9.58
C ARG A 113 12.64 -26.72 9.38
N ARG A 114 13.42 -27.66 8.88
CA ARG A 114 14.88 -27.52 8.78
C ARG A 114 15.37 -26.79 7.54
N ASP A 115 14.46 -26.34 6.70
CA ASP A 115 14.80 -25.59 5.51
C ASP A 115 15.47 -24.26 5.90
N VAL A 116 16.59 -23.99 5.27
CA VAL A 116 17.35 -22.75 5.44
C VAL A 116 17.26 -21.97 4.13
N VAL A 117 16.86 -20.74 4.23
CA VAL A 117 16.69 -19.83 3.09
C VAL A 117 17.88 -18.86 3.07
N ASP A 118 18.52 -18.73 1.91
CA ASP A 118 19.55 -17.73 1.68
C ASP A 118 19.00 -16.31 1.81
N GLY A 119 19.61 -15.47 2.66
CA GLY A 119 19.17 -14.11 2.92
C GLY A 119 19.08 -13.25 1.67
N GLN A 120 20.06 -13.39 0.75
CA GLN A 120 20.04 -12.64 -0.51
C GLN A 120 18.85 -13.03 -1.40
N SER A 121 18.37 -14.28 -1.32
CA SER A 121 17.19 -14.70 -2.06
C SER A 121 15.91 -14.03 -1.54
N ILE A 122 15.83 -13.77 -0.22
CA ILE A 122 14.72 -13.06 0.41
C ILE A 122 14.67 -11.61 -0.10
N TYR A 123 15.81 -10.90 -0.12
CA TYR A 123 15.89 -9.53 -0.63
C TYR A 123 15.56 -9.45 -2.12
N ARG A 124 16.14 -10.35 -2.94
CA ARG A 124 15.83 -10.40 -4.39
C ARG A 124 14.37 -10.72 -4.71
N SER A 125 13.68 -11.43 -3.85
CA SER A 125 12.24 -11.73 -4.02
C SER A 125 11.33 -10.54 -3.72
N GLY A 126 11.86 -9.43 -3.17
CA GLY A 126 11.06 -8.27 -2.75
C GLY A 126 10.28 -8.49 -1.44
N ARG A 127 10.45 -9.62 -0.75
CA ARG A 127 9.80 -9.88 0.54
C ARG A 127 10.26 -8.92 1.62
N LEU A 128 11.53 -8.51 1.57
CA LEU A 128 12.09 -7.44 2.39
C LEU A 128 12.55 -6.30 1.48
N PHE A 129 12.14 -5.09 1.78
CA PHE A 129 12.35 -3.89 0.96
C PHE A 129 13.74 -3.25 1.15
N HIS A 130 14.54 -3.78 2.07
CA HIS A 130 15.80 -3.21 2.50
C HIS A 130 16.86 -3.25 1.38
N GLY A 131 17.59 -2.15 1.20
CA GLY A 131 18.76 -2.06 0.32
C GLY A 131 20.06 -2.49 1.04
N PRO A 132 21.21 -2.44 0.32
CA PRO A 132 22.48 -3.04 0.76
C PRO A 132 22.94 -2.65 2.17
N GLY A 133 22.76 -1.39 2.59
CA GLY A 133 23.15 -0.93 3.92
C GLY A 133 22.41 -1.60 5.08
N PHE A 134 21.23 -2.20 4.80
CA PHE A 134 20.40 -2.90 5.78
C PHE A 134 20.20 -4.40 5.45
N GLN A 135 20.88 -4.94 4.45
CA GLN A 135 20.79 -6.36 4.08
C GLN A 135 21.70 -7.22 4.94
N GLY A 136 21.42 -7.32 6.23
CA GLY A 136 22.22 -8.07 7.20
C GLY A 136 21.87 -9.55 7.33
N LEU A 137 20.75 -10.05 6.81
CA LEU A 137 20.40 -11.47 6.86
C LEU A 137 21.28 -12.27 5.90
N VAL A 138 22.02 -13.24 6.43
CA VAL A 138 22.83 -14.20 5.69
C VAL A 138 22.03 -15.45 5.40
N ALA A 139 21.36 -15.99 6.41
CA ALA A 139 20.52 -17.16 6.31
C ALA A 139 19.34 -17.07 7.28
N VAL A 140 18.21 -17.63 6.90
CA VAL A 140 16.99 -17.70 7.72
C VAL A 140 16.52 -19.14 7.80
N GLY A 141 16.31 -19.62 9.00
CA GLY A 141 15.90 -20.99 9.32
C GLY A 141 16.93 -21.70 10.21
N PRO A 142 16.52 -22.78 10.87
CA PRO A 142 15.21 -23.42 10.87
C PRO A 142 14.06 -22.52 11.38
N ILE A 143 12.84 -22.78 10.91
CA ILE A 143 11.62 -22.05 11.31
C ILE A 143 10.62 -22.99 11.98
N SER A 144 9.85 -22.47 12.93
CA SER A 144 8.90 -23.17 13.79
C SER A 144 7.60 -22.38 13.95
N PRO A 145 6.48 -23.00 14.38
CA PRO A 145 5.28 -22.27 14.80
C PRO A 145 5.53 -21.24 15.91
N LYS A 146 6.63 -21.37 16.65
CA LYS A 146 6.97 -20.55 17.82
C LYS A 146 8.19 -19.67 17.60
N GLY A 147 8.73 -19.62 16.40
CA GLY A 147 9.86 -18.73 16.13
C GLY A 147 10.76 -19.16 14.99
N VAL A 148 11.92 -18.55 14.90
CA VAL A 148 12.87 -18.72 13.79
C VAL A 148 14.29 -18.45 14.24
N HIS A 149 15.25 -19.16 13.65
CA HIS A 149 16.68 -18.87 13.75
C HIS A 149 17.16 -18.13 12.51
N GLY A 150 18.24 -17.35 12.66
CA GLY A 150 18.88 -16.68 11.53
C GLY A 150 20.35 -16.39 11.78
N GLU A 151 21.09 -16.23 10.70
CA GLU A 151 22.47 -15.76 10.69
C GLU A 151 22.54 -14.35 10.15
N PHE A 152 23.34 -13.50 10.80
CA PHE A 152 23.49 -12.09 10.49
C PHE A 152 24.93 -11.75 10.12
N VAL A 153 25.09 -10.68 9.35
CA VAL A 153 26.34 -9.93 9.20
C VAL A 153 26.05 -8.46 9.53
N VAL A 154 26.94 -7.83 10.28
CA VAL A 154 26.83 -6.39 10.58
C VAL A 154 27.11 -5.60 9.32
N THR A 155 26.18 -4.73 8.94
CA THR A 155 26.29 -3.82 7.80
C THR A 155 26.55 -2.39 8.25
N GLU A 156 26.78 -1.48 7.32
CA GLU A 156 27.30 -0.14 7.61
C GLU A 156 26.24 0.88 8.09
N ALA A 157 24.96 0.62 7.83
CA ALA A 157 23.92 1.60 8.15
C ALA A 157 23.65 1.67 9.67
N PRO A 158 23.44 2.87 10.23
CA PRO A 158 23.10 3.02 11.64
C PRO A 158 21.82 2.26 12.00
N GLY A 159 21.87 1.47 13.07
CA GLY A 159 20.73 0.65 13.53
C GLY A 159 20.53 -0.66 12.75
N ALA A 160 21.36 -0.92 11.72
CA ALA A 160 21.16 -2.06 10.81
C ALA A 160 21.23 -3.42 11.49
N LEU A 161 22.05 -3.61 12.53
CA LEU A 161 22.12 -4.89 13.24
C LEU A 161 20.81 -5.22 13.97
N LEU A 162 20.26 -4.25 14.69
CA LEU A 162 18.95 -4.42 15.35
C LEU A 162 17.83 -4.50 14.33
N ASP A 163 17.95 -3.77 13.22
CA ASP A 163 17.01 -3.86 12.11
C ASP A 163 17.01 -5.24 11.47
N THR A 164 18.19 -5.85 11.28
CA THR A 164 18.32 -7.24 10.81
C THR A 164 17.63 -8.23 11.74
N ALA A 165 17.69 -8.02 13.06
CA ALA A 165 16.93 -8.84 14.01
C ALA A 165 15.40 -8.62 13.84
N GLY A 166 14.98 -7.39 13.58
CA GLY A 166 13.59 -7.04 13.21
C GLY A 166 13.16 -7.69 11.88
N GLN A 167 14.04 -7.72 10.89
CA GLN A 167 13.81 -8.40 9.61
C GLN A 167 13.63 -9.91 9.80
N LEU A 168 14.43 -10.55 10.65
CA LEU A 168 14.26 -11.97 11.00
C LEU A 168 12.90 -12.20 11.68
N PHE A 169 12.51 -11.34 12.61
CA PHE A 169 11.21 -11.39 13.23
C PHE A 169 10.09 -11.17 12.20
N GLY A 170 10.20 -10.16 11.33
CA GLY A 170 9.24 -9.86 10.27
C GLY A 170 9.10 -10.98 9.23
N TYR A 171 10.16 -11.75 8.98
CA TYR A 171 10.11 -12.90 8.07
C TYR A 171 9.22 -14.03 8.57
N TRP A 172 9.16 -14.26 9.89
CA TRP A 172 8.39 -15.35 10.47
C TRP A 172 6.89 -15.31 10.13
N PRO A 173 6.14 -14.17 10.30
CA PRO A 173 4.73 -14.13 9.91
C PRO A 173 4.52 -14.25 8.39
N MET A 174 5.40 -13.69 7.59
CA MET A 174 5.32 -13.82 6.13
C MET A 174 5.36 -15.29 5.68
N GLU A 175 6.21 -16.08 6.32
CA GLU A 175 6.40 -17.49 5.95
C GLU A 175 5.41 -18.41 6.66
N TYR A 176 5.07 -18.12 7.91
CA TYR A 176 4.27 -19.01 8.74
C TYR A 176 2.78 -18.72 8.69
N LEU A 177 2.38 -17.44 8.78
CA LEU A 177 0.96 -17.05 8.73
C LEU A 177 0.48 -16.86 7.28
N ARG A 178 1.37 -16.48 6.37
CA ARG A 178 1.11 -16.26 4.93
C ARG A 178 0.05 -15.20 4.62
N THR A 179 -0.31 -14.40 5.60
CA THR A 179 -1.31 -13.32 5.47
C THR A 179 -0.71 -11.95 5.66
N ASP A 180 0.48 -11.88 6.27
CA ASP A 180 1.15 -10.63 6.61
C ASP A 180 2.39 -10.45 5.75
N TRP A 181 2.46 -9.35 5.03
CA TRP A 181 3.59 -9.02 4.18
C TRP A 181 4.47 -7.91 4.75
N LEU A 182 3.96 -7.16 5.73
CA LEU A 182 4.67 -6.10 6.40
C LEU A 182 4.36 -6.12 7.90
N LEU A 183 5.42 -6.07 8.68
CA LEU A 183 5.38 -5.84 10.11
C LEU A 183 6.15 -4.57 10.41
N LEU A 184 5.60 -3.73 11.26
CA LEU A 184 6.23 -2.49 11.67
C LEU A 184 6.27 -2.39 13.19
N PRO A 185 7.45 -2.11 13.76
CA PRO A 185 7.64 -2.06 15.19
C PRO A 185 6.82 -0.94 15.83
N THR A 186 6.18 -1.26 16.94
CA THR A 186 5.39 -0.31 17.72
C THR A 186 5.95 -0.09 19.13
N THR A 187 6.36 -1.19 19.78
CA THR A 187 6.93 -1.11 21.13
C THR A 187 7.97 -2.19 21.35
N ILE A 188 8.96 -1.91 22.22
CA ILE A 188 9.84 -2.91 22.82
C ILE A 188 9.85 -2.67 24.33
N ARG A 189 9.60 -3.72 25.11
CA ARG A 189 9.58 -3.62 26.56
C ARG A 189 10.98 -3.37 27.11
N SER A 190 11.94 -4.16 26.71
CA SER A 190 13.34 -4.01 27.09
C SER A 190 14.29 -4.52 26.02
N LEU A 191 15.41 -3.83 25.88
CA LEU A 191 16.58 -4.22 25.10
C LEU A 191 17.79 -4.10 26.02
N ARG A 192 18.57 -5.14 26.18
CA ARG A 192 19.76 -5.19 27.06
C ARG A 192 20.98 -5.60 26.26
N PHE A 193 22.09 -4.91 26.47
CA PHE A 193 23.39 -5.19 25.88
C PHE A 193 24.35 -5.76 26.92
N PHE A 194 25.17 -6.71 26.50
CA PHE A 194 26.14 -7.41 27.35
C PHE A 194 27.59 -7.24 26.84
N GLY A 195 27.81 -6.33 25.94
CA GLY A 195 29.10 -6.01 25.36
C GLY A 195 29.03 -4.82 24.41
N PRO A 196 30.17 -4.34 23.92
CA PRO A 196 30.23 -3.25 22.97
C PRO A 196 29.51 -3.61 21.67
N PRO A 197 29.06 -2.62 20.88
CA PRO A 197 28.46 -2.88 19.59
C PRO A 197 29.41 -3.67 18.68
N PRO A 198 28.95 -4.75 18.03
CA PRO A 198 29.70 -5.46 17.01
C PRO A 198 30.08 -4.54 15.84
N VAL A 199 31.21 -4.84 15.19
CA VAL A 199 31.72 -4.01 14.10
C VAL A 199 31.28 -4.56 12.74
N VAL A 200 31.30 -3.69 11.72
CA VAL A 200 30.94 -4.07 10.33
C VAL A 200 31.74 -5.30 9.88
N GLY A 201 31.03 -6.29 9.37
CA GLY A 201 31.58 -7.59 8.94
C GLY A 201 31.51 -8.70 10.00
N ASP A 202 31.26 -8.38 11.26
CA ASP A 202 31.06 -9.41 12.29
C ASP A 202 29.85 -10.29 11.96
N ARG A 203 29.97 -11.57 12.28
CA ARG A 203 28.89 -12.55 12.14
C ARG A 203 28.25 -12.84 13.48
N LEU A 204 26.93 -12.85 13.48
CA LEU A 204 26.12 -13.15 14.66
C LEU A 204 25.03 -14.15 14.28
N THR A 205 24.40 -14.70 15.30
CA THR A 205 23.19 -15.51 15.14
C THR A 205 22.05 -14.88 15.95
N GLY A 206 20.82 -15.04 15.48
CA GLY A 206 19.64 -14.59 16.18
C GLY A 206 18.63 -15.70 16.34
N THR A 207 17.94 -15.69 17.47
CA THR A 207 16.76 -16.52 17.71
C THR A 207 15.59 -15.64 18.09
N VAL A 208 14.47 -15.86 17.45
CA VAL A 208 13.18 -15.21 17.74
C VAL A 208 12.25 -16.23 18.34
N TRP A 209 11.69 -15.93 19.49
CA TRP A 209 10.57 -16.68 20.11
C TRP A 209 9.30 -15.87 20.03
N VAL A 210 8.33 -16.33 19.26
CA VAL A 210 7.02 -15.69 19.14
C VAL A 210 6.19 -16.01 20.36
N ARG A 211 5.80 -14.97 21.09
CA ARG A 211 5.08 -15.07 22.37
C ARG A 211 3.57 -14.94 22.21
N ASP A 212 3.14 -14.06 21.30
CA ASP A 212 1.72 -13.81 21.10
C ASP A 212 1.44 -13.42 19.64
N VAL A 213 0.32 -13.88 19.12
CA VAL A 213 -0.19 -13.54 17.78
C VAL A 213 -1.64 -13.10 17.93
N GLY A 214 -1.84 -11.79 17.94
CA GLY A 214 -3.18 -11.18 17.95
C GLY A 214 -3.66 -10.83 16.53
N ASP A 215 -4.86 -10.29 16.43
CA ASP A 215 -5.49 -9.93 15.15
C ASP A 215 -4.68 -8.89 14.37
N THR A 216 -4.12 -7.90 15.07
CA THR A 216 -3.39 -6.78 14.45
C THR A 216 -1.96 -6.62 14.94
N THR A 217 -1.49 -7.51 15.81
CA THR A 217 -0.15 -7.42 16.39
C THR A 217 0.48 -8.79 16.53
N VAL A 218 1.81 -8.82 16.56
CA VAL A 218 2.60 -9.98 16.96
C VAL A 218 3.66 -9.52 17.95
N THR A 219 3.97 -10.36 18.94
CA THR A 219 4.97 -10.06 19.98
C THR A 219 5.98 -11.20 20.05
N ALA A 220 7.26 -10.85 20.13
CA ALA A 220 8.34 -11.80 20.25
C ALA A 220 9.40 -11.34 21.28
N ASP A 221 10.17 -12.31 21.77
CA ASP A 221 11.46 -12.08 22.41
C ASP A 221 12.57 -12.54 21.47
N LEU A 222 13.73 -11.90 21.56
CA LEU A 222 14.87 -12.19 20.70
C LEU A 222 16.15 -12.26 21.50
N GLU A 223 17.06 -13.14 21.09
CA GLU A 223 18.43 -13.20 21.59
C GLU A 223 19.39 -13.16 20.43
N ILE A 224 20.42 -12.31 20.53
CA ILE A 224 21.46 -12.15 19.53
C ILE A 224 22.79 -12.60 20.17
N ARG A 225 23.49 -13.51 19.48
CA ARG A 225 24.76 -14.09 19.95
C ARG A 225 25.88 -13.75 19.00
N ALA A 226 27.04 -13.48 19.55
CA ALA A 226 28.29 -13.38 18.81
C ALA A 226 28.71 -14.75 18.23
N ALA A 227 29.72 -14.76 17.35
CA ALA A 227 30.17 -15.97 16.67
C ALA A 227 30.71 -17.05 17.62
N ASP A 228 31.18 -16.67 18.81
CA ASP A 228 31.64 -17.60 19.87
C ASP A 228 30.48 -18.16 20.72
N GLY A 229 29.25 -17.79 20.42
CA GLY A 229 28.02 -18.19 21.13
C GLY A 229 27.67 -17.33 22.34
N THR A 230 28.51 -16.34 22.68
CA THR A 230 28.23 -15.38 23.78
C THR A 230 27.01 -14.49 23.45
N VAL A 231 26.11 -14.32 24.41
CA VAL A 231 24.96 -13.43 24.23
C VAL A 231 25.44 -11.98 24.21
N TRP A 232 25.20 -11.31 23.07
CA TRP A 232 25.47 -9.89 22.93
C TRP A 232 24.27 -9.03 23.34
N ALA A 233 23.05 -9.43 22.94
CA ALA A 233 21.84 -8.68 23.30
C ALA A 233 20.63 -9.60 23.52
N VAL A 234 19.76 -9.15 24.40
CA VAL A 234 18.43 -9.74 24.66
C VAL A 234 17.36 -8.67 24.51
N ILE A 235 16.34 -8.96 23.74
CA ILE A 235 15.20 -8.10 23.47
C ILE A 235 13.95 -8.81 23.96
N GLU A 236 13.17 -8.15 24.82
CA GLU A 236 11.95 -8.72 25.36
C GLU A 236 10.74 -7.85 25.02
N GLY A 237 9.67 -8.51 24.60
CA GLY A 237 8.40 -7.88 24.28
C GLY A 237 8.49 -6.93 23.11
N TRP A 238 9.24 -7.30 22.06
CA TRP A 238 9.19 -6.60 20.78
C TRP A 238 7.85 -6.88 20.14
N LYS A 239 7.05 -5.84 19.97
CA LYS A 239 5.71 -5.91 19.40
C LYS A 239 5.65 -5.15 18.09
N ASP A 240 5.22 -5.85 17.06
CA ASP A 240 4.97 -5.31 15.73
C ASP A 240 3.48 -5.22 15.45
N ARG A 241 3.09 -4.21 14.68
CA ARG A 241 1.81 -4.14 14.02
C ARG A 241 1.85 -4.98 12.75
N ARG A 242 0.84 -5.80 12.56
CA ARG A 242 0.61 -6.63 11.37
C ARG A 242 -0.20 -5.85 10.34
N PHE A 243 0.22 -5.95 9.09
CA PHE A 243 -0.53 -5.45 7.93
C PHE A 243 -0.95 -6.65 7.08
N SER A 244 -2.06 -7.26 7.47
CA SER A 244 -2.66 -8.36 6.73
C SER A 244 -3.25 -7.85 5.42
N GLN A 245 -3.01 -8.56 4.33
CA GLN A 245 -3.46 -8.21 3.01
C GLN A 245 -4.01 -9.44 2.28
N ASP A 246 -4.87 -9.20 1.30
CA ASP A 246 -5.33 -10.24 0.38
C ASP A 246 -4.30 -10.56 -0.71
N ASP A 247 -4.52 -11.64 -1.46
CA ASP A 247 -3.60 -12.13 -2.48
C ASP A 247 -3.35 -11.10 -3.60
N VAL A 248 -4.35 -10.27 -3.93
CA VAL A 248 -4.23 -9.23 -4.97
C VAL A 248 -3.26 -8.15 -4.53
N THR A 249 -3.45 -7.65 -3.31
CA THR A 249 -2.57 -6.66 -2.70
C THR A 249 -1.17 -7.23 -2.51
N TRP A 250 -1.06 -8.48 -2.04
CA TRP A 250 0.20 -9.18 -1.88
C TRP A 250 0.97 -9.30 -3.20
N SER A 251 0.30 -9.71 -4.28
CA SER A 251 0.89 -9.81 -5.60
C SER A 251 1.39 -8.46 -6.12
N MET A 252 0.61 -7.39 -5.90
CA MET A 252 1.01 -6.04 -6.29
C MET A 252 2.23 -5.54 -5.52
N LEU A 253 2.36 -5.88 -4.24
CA LEU A 253 3.51 -5.48 -3.42
C LEU A 253 4.79 -6.21 -3.81
N LEU A 254 4.70 -7.51 -4.13
CA LEU A 254 5.85 -8.30 -4.58
C LEU A 254 6.26 -8.00 -6.02
N SER A 255 5.32 -7.61 -6.86
CA SER A 255 5.55 -7.41 -8.29
C SER A 255 4.80 -6.17 -8.81
N PRO A 256 5.10 -4.96 -8.28
CA PRO A 256 4.33 -3.75 -8.57
C PRO A 256 4.31 -3.37 -10.05
N ALA A 257 5.32 -3.79 -10.82
CA ALA A 257 5.41 -3.54 -12.24
C ALA A 257 4.60 -4.52 -13.11
N ARG A 258 4.13 -5.63 -12.55
CA ARG A 258 3.47 -6.73 -13.30
C ARG A 258 2.12 -7.14 -12.72
N SER A 259 1.72 -6.59 -11.60
CA SER A 259 0.47 -6.88 -10.92
C SER A 259 -0.34 -5.59 -10.75
N ALA A 260 -1.65 -5.70 -10.76
CA ALA A 260 -2.59 -4.60 -10.59
C ALA A 260 -3.54 -4.87 -9.41
N ILE A 261 -4.05 -3.80 -8.80
CA ILE A 261 -5.15 -3.89 -7.83
C ILE A 261 -6.48 -4.06 -8.55
N ALA A 262 -6.60 -3.43 -9.71
CA ALA A 262 -7.80 -3.51 -10.51
C ALA A 262 -7.99 -4.90 -11.12
N GLU A 263 -9.18 -5.43 -10.98
CA GLU A 263 -9.61 -6.68 -11.56
C GLU A 263 -10.23 -6.44 -12.95
N ARG A 264 -9.93 -7.33 -13.90
CA ARG A 264 -10.48 -7.23 -15.25
C ARG A 264 -11.86 -7.86 -15.31
N ALA A 265 -12.78 -7.16 -15.92
CA ALA A 265 -14.10 -7.67 -16.22
C ALA A 265 -14.23 -8.08 -17.70
N GLU A 266 -15.21 -8.91 -17.99
CA GLU A 266 -15.62 -9.21 -19.34
C GLU A 266 -16.04 -7.91 -20.07
N GLY A 267 -15.57 -7.72 -21.29
CA GLY A 267 -15.80 -6.46 -22.03
C GLY A 267 -14.66 -5.44 -21.93
N GLY A 268 -13.55 -5.77 -21.25
CA GLY A 268 -12.30 -5.00 -21.27
C GLY A 268 -12.23 -3.79 -20.35
N TRP A 269 -13.22 -3.59 -19.50
CA TRP A 269 -13.14 -2.63 -18.42
C TRP A 269 -12.52 -3.25 -17.15
N VAL A 270 -12.13 -2.42 -16.21
CA VAL A 270 -11.59 -2.86 -14.93
C VAL A 270 -12.37 -2.27 -13.77
N PHE A 271 -12.32 -2.94 -12.62
CA PHE A 271 -12.88 -2.41 -11.38
C PHE A 271 -11.89 -2.55 -10.22
N VAL A 272 -11.97 -1.61 -9.28
CA VAL A 272 -11.19 -1.58 -8.05
C VAL A 272 -12.16 -1.58 -6.89
N ARG A 273 -12.00 -2.56 -5.99
CA ARG A 273 -12.62 -2.53 -4.67
C ARG A 273 -11.67 -1.87 -3.68
N GLU A 274 -12.20 -1.12 -2.74
CA GLU A 274 -11.37 -0.62 -1.65
C GLU A 274 -10.94 -1.79 -0.75
N ARG A 275 -9.62 -2.00 -0.65
CA ARG A 275 -9.00 -3.12 0.06
C ARG A 275 -8.30 -2.71 1.36
N TRP A 276 -8.26 -1.42 1.67
CA TRP A 276 -7.61 -0.89 2.87
C TRP A 276 -8.63 -0.57 3.95
N HIS A 277 -8.40 -1.09 5.14
CA HIS A 277 -9.33 -0.97 6.26
C HIS A 277 -9.06 0.25 7.15
N ASP A 278 -7.86 0.84 7.03
CA ASP A 278 -7.43 1.98 7.83
C ASP A 278 -6.51 2.93 7.05
N THR A 279 -6.22 4.09 7.66
CA THR A 279 -5.41 5.13 7.03
C THR A 279 -3.97 4.67 6.74
N ALA A 280 -3.36 3.88 7.63
CA ALA A 280 -1.98 3.44 7.44
C ALA A 280 -1.87 2.44 6.27
N SER A 281 -2.80 1.48 6.18
CA SER A 281 -2.89 0.56 5.04
C SER A 281 -3.12 1.32 3.72
N ARG A 282 -3.98 2.34 3.73
CA ARG A 282 -4.18 3.22 2.57
C ARG A 282 -2.91 3.95 2.16
N GLU A 283 -2.18 4.54 3.12
CA GLU A 283 -0.91 5.24 2.83
C GLU A 283 0.13 4.31 2.22
N LEU A 284 0.17 3.06 2.65
CA LEU A 284 1.03 2.05 2.05
C LEU A 284 0.61 1.71 0.61
N MET A 285 -0.67 1.69 0.29
CA MET A 285 -1.17 1.33 -1.05
C MET A 285 -1.04 2.45 -2.07
N LEU A 286 -1.36 3.68 -1.68
CA LEU A 286 -1.45 4.79 -2.63
C LEU A 286 -0.11 5.14 -3.32
N ARG A 287 1.02 4.92 -2.64
CA ARG A 287 2.35 5.29 -3.17
C ARG A 287 2.81 4.41 -4.34
N HIS A 288 2.21 3.25 -4.55
CA HIS A 288 2.46 2.46 -5.75
C HIS A 288 1.83 3.06 -7.01
N HIS A 289 0.81 3.93 -6.84
CA HIS A 289 0.07 4.50 -7.95
C HIS A 289 0.25 6.02 -8.08
N LEU A 290 0.39 6.75 -6.96
CA LEU A 290 0.39 8.20 -6.94
C LEU A 290 1.79 8.77 -6.77
N ASP A 291 2.18 9.69 -7.63
CA ASP A 291 3.37 10.54 -7.45
C ASP A 291 3.12 11.66 -6.42
N ALA A 292 4.13 12.49 -6.18
CA ALA A 292 4.07 13.54 -5.17
C ALA A 292 2.95 14.56 -5.45
N ASP A 293 2.75 14.96 -6.70
CA ASP A 293 1.72 15.94 -7.09
C ASP A 293 0.32 15.37 -6.94
N GLU A 294 0.12 14.11 -7.32
CA GLU A 294 -1.14 13.40 -7.14
C GLU A 294 -1.48 13.19 -5.65
N ARG A 295 -0.48 12.91 -4.81
CA ARG A 295 -0.68 12.83 -3.35
C ARG A 295 -1.03 14.18 -2.74
N ALA A 296 -0.42 15.27 -3.19
CA ALA A 296 -0.78 16.62 -2.77
C ALA A 296 -2.23 16.96 -3.20
N ALA A 297 -2.60 16.62 -4.43
CA ALA A 297 -3.96 16.78 -4.92
C ALA A 297 -4.98 15.93 -4.14
N LEU A 298 -4.61 14.73 -3.71
CA LEU A 298 -5.45 13.88 -2.84
C LEU A 298 -5.64 14.53 -1.47
N ALA A 299 -4.56 15.01 -0.85
CA ALA A 299 -4.57 15.61 0.47
C ALA A 299 -5.42 16.90 0.55
N ALA A 300 -5.54 17.63 -0.56
CA ALA A 300 -6.36 18.84 -0.65
C ALA A 300 -7.89 18.57 -0.66
N ARG A 301 -8.32 17.31 -0.77
CA ARG A 301 -9.74 16.94 -0.84
C ARG A 301 -10.32 16.62 0.53
N ASN A 302 -11.64 16.82 0.68
CA ASN A 302 -12.31 16.29 1.86
C ASN A 302 -12.30 14.75 1.86
N PRO A 303 -12.41 14.08 3.03
CA PRO A 303 -12.20 12.63 3.16
C PRO A 303 -13.04 11.78 2.20
N LYS A 304 -14.31 12.15 1.95
CA LYS A 304 -15.18 11.42 1.04
C LYS A 304 -14.73 11.56 -0.41
N ALA A 305 -14.44 12.79 -0.84
CA ALA A 305 -13.96 13.06 -2.19
C ALA A 305 -12.57 12.48 -2.43
N ALA A 306 -11.68 12.52 -1.43
CA ALA A 306 -10.35 11.90 -1.48
C ALA A 306 -10.44 10.39 -1.72
N ARG A 307 -11.29 9.70 -0.98
CA ARG A 307 -11.50 8.26 -1.13
C ARG A 307 -11.98 7.89 -2.53
N GLN A 308 -13.01 8.56 -3.00
CA GLN A 308 -13.59 8.31 -4.33
C GLN A 308 -12.59 8.62 -5.45
N TRP A 309 -11.88 9.74 -5.33
CA TRP A 309 -10.85 10.14 -6.29
C TRP A 309 -9.73 9.11 -6.36
N LEU A 310 -9.25 8.60 -5.20
CA LEU A 310 -8.18 7.61 -5.13
C LEU A 310 -8.57 6.31 -5.86
N ILE A 311 -9.76 5.78 -5.55
CA ILE A 311 -10.27 4.54 -6.17
C ILE A 311 -10.39 4.70 -7.69
N GLY A 312 -10.97 5.82 -8.15
CA GLY A 312 -11.09 6.13 -9.58
C GLY A 312 -9.72 6.29 -10.26
N ARG A 313 -8.76 6.92 -9.56
CA ARG A 313 -7.41 7.12 -10.08
C ARG A 313 -6.65 5.81 -10.23
N ILE A 314 -6.73 4.92 -9.24
CA ILE A 314 -6.15 3.58 -9.32
C ILE A 314 -6.78 2.80 -10.47
N ALA A 315 -8.11 2.81 -10.59
CA ALA A 315 -8.81 2.11 -11.68
C ALA A 315 -8.33 2.60 -13.06
N ALA A 316 -8.22 3.92 -13.26
CA ALA A 316 -7.77 4.48 -14.54
C ALA A 316 -6.33 4.07 -14.87
N LYS A 317 -5.41 4.16 -13.89
CA LYS A 317 -4.00 3.78 -14.08
C LYS A 317 -3.84 2.29 -14.37
N ASP A 318 -4.54 1.45 -13.64
CA ASP A 318 -4.47 -0.01 -13.86
C ASP A 318 -5.14 -0.43 -15.17
N ALA A 319 -6.21 0.25 -15.61
CA ALA A 319 -6.78 0.03 -16.96
C ALA A 319 -5.75 0.32 -18.06
N VAL A 320 -4.99 1.42 -17.93
CA VAL A 320 -3.92 1.76 -18.87
C VAL A 320 -2.79 0.73 -18.82
N ARG A 321 -2.41 0.26 -17.62
CA ARG A 321 -1.39 -0.78 -17.45
C ARG A 321 -1.80 -2.08 -18.13
N HIS A 322 -3.04 -2.52 -17.96
CA HIS A 322 -3.58 -3.68 -18.65
C HIS A 322 -3.54 -3.53 -20.15
N TRP A 323 -3.95 -2.37 -20.68
CA TRP A 323 -3.85 -2.07 -22.09
C TRP A 323 -2.41 -2.12 -22.62
N LEU A 324 -1.45 -1.57 -21.86
CA LEU A 324 -0.03 -1.64 -22.20
C LEU A 324 0.51 -3.08 -22.19
N TRP A 325 0.15 -3.87 -21.19
CA TRP A 325 0.55 -5.29 -21.11
C TRP A 325 -0.05 -6.12 -22.24
N ASP A 326 -1.29 -5.89 -22.60
CA ASP A 326 -1.94 -6.54 -23.75
C ASP A 326 -1.23 -6.16 -25.06
N GLY A 327 -0.67 -4.96 -25.15
CA GLY A 327 0.18 -4.49 -26.24
C GLY A 327 1.62 -5.00 -26.20
N GLY A 328 1.98 -5.86 -25.22
CA GLY A 328 3.31 -6.46 -25.10
C GLY A 328 4.32 -5.59 -24.34
N ALA A 329 3.90 -4.53 -23.65
CA ALA A 329 4.78 -3.79 -22.76
C ALA A 329 5.28 -4.71 -21.63
N GLY A 330 6.55 -4.60 -21.29
CA GLY A 330 7.16 -5.32 -20.16
C GLY A 330 6.68 -4.79 -18.81
N ASP A 331 7.61 -4.48 -17.92
CA ASP A 331 7.31 -3.93 -16.61
C ASP A 331 6.68 -2.53 -16.72
N VAL A 332 5.55 -2.30 -16.07
CA VAL A 332 4.85 -1.00 -16.03
C VAL A 332 4.38 -0.73 -14.60
N TRP A 333 4.93 0.32 -13.96
CA TRP A 333 4.49 0.72 -12.62
C TRP A 333 3.28 1.65 -12.68
N GLY A 334 2.39 1.57 -11.68
CA GLY A 334 1.23 2.46 -11.61
C GLY A 334 1.62 3.96 -11.54
N ILE A 335 2.73 4.26 -10.88
CA ILE A 335 3.24 5.63 -10.73
C ILE A 335 3.73 6.25 -12.07
N GLU A 336 4.10 5.43 -13.07
CA GLU A 336 4.54 5.91 -14.39
C GLU A 336 3.39 6.46 -15.24
N ILE A 337 2.16 6.06 -14.92
CA ILE A 337 0.97 6.54 -15.63
C ILE A 337 0.50 7.85 -15.01
N GLY A 338 0.53 8.93 -15.77
CA GLY A 338 -0.06 10.21 -15.40
C GLY A 338 -1.52 10.29 -15.86
N VAL A 339 -2.39 10.73 -14.96
CA VAL A 339 -3.80 10.97 -15.29
C VAL A 339 -4.19 12.34 -14.77
N SER A 340 -4.55 13.24 -15.65
CA SER A 340 -5.06 14.58 -15.32
C SER A 340 -6.52 14.74 -15.77
N ASN A 341 -7.06 15.92 -15.60
CA ASN A 341 -8.39 16.23 -16.07
C ASN A 341 -8.36 17.50 -16.93
N GLU A 342 -9.02 17.48 -18.05
CA GLU A 342 -9.31 18.68 -18.84
C GLU A 342 -10.21 19.67 -18.05
N PRO A 343 -10.31 20.94 -18.49
CA PRO A 343 -11.23 21.89 -17.89
C PRO A 343 -12.71 21.43 -17.89
N SER A 344 -13.07 20.56 -18.82
CA SER A 344 -14.39 19.90 -18.89
C SER A 344 -14.64 18.88 -17.75
N GLY A 345 -13.56 18.47 -17.05
CA GLY A 345 -13.57 17.38 -16.07
C GLY A 345 -13.25 16.01 -16.68
N ARG A 346 -13.11 15.90 -18.01
CA ARG A 346 -12.76 14.66 -18.70
C ARG A 346 -11.37 14.19 -18.28
N PRO A 347 -11.18 12.91 -17.88
CA PRO A 347 -9.87 12.38 -17.59
C PRO A 347 -9.07 12.18 -18.89
N VAL A 348 -7.79 12.49 -18.83
CA VAL A 348 -6.82 12.29 -19.93
C VAL A 348 -5.55 11.64 -19.40
N ILE A 349 -4.91 10.82 -20.22
CA ILE A 349 -3.59 10.26 -19.93
C ILE A 349 -2.54 11.25 -20.41
N ASP A 350 -1.81 11.86 -19.51
CA ASP A 350 -0.81 12.89 -19.78
C ASP A 350 0.63 12.38 -19.64
N ARG A 351 0.81 11.20 -19.08
CA ARG A 351 2.14 10.55 -18.98
C ARG A 351 2.01 9.04 -19.17
N LEU A 352 2.89 8.47 -19.99
CA LEU A 352 3.09 7.05 -20.20
C LEU A 352 4.57 6.71 -20.00
N PRO A 353 4.91 5.45 -19.66
CA PRO A 353 6.30 5.04 -19.49
C PRO A 353 7.09 5.18 -20.81
N ASP A 354 8.26 5.81 -20.72
CA ASP A 354 9.23 5.84 -21.82
C ASP A 354 10.17 4.62 -21.69
N ARG A 355 10.05 3.68 -22.58
CA ARG A 355 10.87 2.46 -22.60
C ARG A 355 11.90 2.41 -23.72
N GLY A 356 12.12 3.50 -24.44
CA GLY A 356 13.07 3.56 -25.56
C GLY A 356 12.71 2.61 -26.74
N GLY A 357 11.49 2.10 -26.73
CA GLY A 357 10.92 1.25 -27.79
C GLY A 357 10.15 2.07 -28.83
N THR A 358 9.26 1.41 -29.57
CA THR A 358 8.34 2.10 -30.49
C THR A 358 7.50 3.08 -29.67
N PRO A 359 7.55 4.39 -29.96
CA PRO A 359 6.75 5.37 -29.24
C PRO A 359 5.26 4.97 -29.35
N ILE A 360 4.54 5.03 -28.24
CA ILE A 360 3.09 4.95 -28.26
C ILE A 360 2.61 6.18 -29.03
N ALA A 361 2.02 5.96 -30.20
CA ALA A 361 1.72 7.02 -31.16
C ALA A 361 0.79 8.11 -30.59
N ALA A 362 -0.12 7.70 -29.70
CA ALA A 362 -0.99 8.60 -28.94
C ALA A 362 -1.40 7.93 -27.61
N PRO A 363 -1.59 8.70 -26.53
CA PRO A 363 -2.21 8.17 -25.31
C PRO A 363 -3.61 7.64 -25.59
N PRO A 364 -4.03 6.52 -24.96
CA PRO A 364 -5.37 6.00 -25.14
C PRO A 364 -6.43 6.90 -24.50
N HIS A 365 -7.64 6.84 -24.99
CA HIS A 365 -8.79 7.47 -24.34
C HIS A 365 -9.15 6.69 -23.08
N VAL A 366 -9.53 7.40 -22.02
CA VAL A 366 -9.90 6.80 -20.74
C VAL A 366 -11.20 7.39 -20.23
N SER A 367 -12.04 6.54 -19.66
CA SER A 367 -13.19 6.95 -18.87
C SER A 367 -13.18 6.24 -17.53
N LEU A 368 -13.64 6.92 -16.49
CA LEU A 368 -13.73 6.37 -15.14
C LEU A 368 -15.02 6.77 -14.43
N ALA A 369 -15.43 5.96 -13.48
CA ALA A 369 -16.50 6.25 -12.55
C ALA A 369 -16.24 5.58 -11.20
N HIS A 370 -16.96 6.00 -10.19
CA HIS A 370 -16.87 5.41 -8.86
C HIS A 370 -18.18 5.56 -8.10
N THR A 371 -18.53 4.57 -7.29
CA THR A 371 -19.67 4.63 -6.38
C THR A 371 -19.35 3.86 -5.10
N GLY A 372 -19.66 4.42 -3.92
CA GLY A 372 -19.36 3.77 -2.65
C GLY A 372 -17.88 3.40 -2.51
N PHE A 373 -17.60 2.10 -2.54
CA PHE A 373 -16.26 1.49 -2.39
C PHE A 373 -15.69 0.94 -3.71
N LEU A 374 -16.34 1.21 -4.82
CA LEU A 374 -16.00 0.70 -6.14
C LEU A 374 -15.58 1.82 -7.06
N GLY A 375 -14.53 1.60 -7.83
CA GLY A 375 -14.13 2.40 -8.97
C GLY A 375 -14.05 1.52 -10.20
N VAL A 376 -14.41 2.09 -11.34
CA VAL A 376 -14.34 1.41 -12.64
C VAL A 376 -13.62 2.30 -13.65
N ALA A 377 -12.93 1.68 -14.59
CA ALA A 377 -12.31 2.39 -15.71
C ALA A 377 -12.34 1.56 -16.98
N LEU A 378 -12.40 2.25 -18.12
CA LEU A 378 -12.34 1.69 -19.44
C LEU A 378 -11.35 2.50 -20.28
N VAL A 379 -10.52 1.78 -21.06
CA VAL A 379 -9.51 2.37 -21.94
C VAL A 379 -9.75 1.89 -23.38
N HIS A 380 -9.59 2.79 -24.35
CA HIS A 380 -9.63 2.45 -25.78
C HIS A 380 -8.59 3.25 -26.55
N PRO A 381 -7.83 2.59 -27.47
CA PRO A 381 -6.73 3.25 -28.19
C PRO A 381 -7.19 4.32 -29.21
N GLU A 382 -8.34 4.16 -29.83
CA GLU A 382 -8.73 4.94 -31.03
C GLU A 382 -10.04 5.69 -30.91
N GLY A 383 -10.72 5.65 -29.77
CA GLY A 383 -12.05 6.25 -29.71
C GLY A 383 -12.47 6.70 -28.33
N ASP A 384 -13.36 7.67 -28.33
CA ASP A 384 -13.96 8.16 -27.09
C ASP A 384 -14.78 7.04 -26.42
N VAL A 385 -14.52 6.85 -25.14
CA VAL A 385 -15.17 5.84 -24.29
C VAL A 385 -15.87 6.50 -23.10
N GLY A 386 -16.91 5.84 -22.64
CA GLY A 386 -17.61 6.22 -21.43
C GLY A 386 -17.97 5.00 -20.60
N ILE A 387 -17.71 5.08 -19.31
CA ILE A 387 -18.14 4.10 -18.33
C ILE A 387 -18.79 4.81 -17.14
N ASP A 388 -19.83 4.18 -16.60
CA ASP A 388 -20.46 4.65 -15.38
C ASP A 388 -20.84 3.47 -14.48
N ILE A 389 -20.93 3.73 -13.17
CA ILE A 389 -21.31 2.74 -12.16
C ILE A 389 -22.21 3.40 -11.13
N GLU A 390 -23.36 2.79 -10.90
CA GLU A 390 -24.36 3.28 -9.94
C GLU A 390 -24.91 2.15 -9.08
N ARG A 391 -25.23 2.49 -7.85
CA ARG A 391 -25.94 1.56 -6.97
C ARG A 391 -27.42 1.47 -7.39
N VAL A 392 -27.91 0.26 -7.58
CA VAL A 392 -29.35 0.02 -7.80
C VAL A 392 -30.09 0.37 -6.50
N ALA A 393 -30.95 1.38 -6.58
CA ALA A 393 -31.78 1.82 -5.47
C ALA A 393 -33.00 2.59 -5.98
N SER A 394 -34.10 2.53 -5.25
CA SER A 394 -35.25 3.38 -5.48
C SER A 394 -34.88 4.86 -5.35
N ARG A 395 -35.38 5.69 -6.21
CA ARG A 395 -35.08 7.12 -6.26
C ARG A 395 -36.23 7.95 -5.64
N ALA A 396 -35.89 9.15 -5.18
CA ALA A 396 -36.89 10.08 -4.66
C ALA A 396 -37.91 10.47 -5.74
N PRO A 397 -39.16 10.81 -5.35
CA PRO A 397 -40.18 11.31 -6.29
C PRO A 397 -39.66 12.47 -7.14
N GLY A 398 -39.98 12.47 -8.42
CA GLY A 398 -39.55 13.50 -9.37
C GLY A 398 -38.22 13.29 -10.05
N VAL A 399 -37.32 12.40 -9.51
CA VAL A 399 -36.03 12.13 -10.14
C VAL A 399 -36.19 11.49 -11.52
N GLU A 400 -37.12 10.54 -11.68
CA GLU A 400 -37.43 9.94 -12.98
C GLU A 400 -37.90 10.97 -13.98
N THR A 401 -38.81 11.83 -13.59
CA THR A 401 -39.36 12.90 -14.46
C THR A 401 -38.27 13.92 -14.85
N PHE A 402 -37.34 14.22 -13.97
CA PHE A 402 -36.18 15.05 -14.29
C PHE A 402 -35.20 14.35 -15.27
N ALA A 403 -34.91 13.09 -14.99
CA ALA A 403 -33.87 12.33 -15.70
C ALA A 403 -34.32 11.82 -17.07
N LEU A 404 -35.60 11.47 -17.24
CA LEU A 404 -36.10 10.74 -18.40
C LEU A 404 -37.06 11.62 -19.22
N ALA A 405 -36.93 11.55 -20.55
CA ALA A 405 -37.92 12.05 -21.47
C ALA A 405 -39.23 11.23 -21.38
N GLU A 406 -40.35 11.74 -21.88
CA GLU A 406 -41.64 11.04 -21.84
C GLU A 406 -41.58 9.65 -22.50
N THR A 407 -40.88 9.55 -23.63
CA THR A 407 -40.68 8.29 -24.34
C THR A 407 -39.90 7.28 -23.51
N GLU A 408 -38.92 7.73 -22.76
CA GLU A 408 -38.13 6.87 -21.87
C GLU A 408 -38.96 6.40 -20.66
N GLN A 409 -39.86 7.24 -20.13
CA GLN A 409 -40.74 6.85 -19.04
C GLN A 409 -41.73 5.74 -19.46
N VAL A 410 -42.22 5.82 -20.70
CA VAL A 410 -43.02 4.74 -21.30
C VAL A 410 -42.21 3.48 -21.42
N LEU A 411 -41.02 3.53 -22.02
CA LEU A 411 -40.12 2.41 -22.20
C LEU A 411 -39.71 1.78 -20.85
N LEU A 412 -39.41 2.62 -19.84
CA LEU A 412 -39.13 2.16 -18.49
C LEU A 412 -40.31 1.36 -17.89
N THR A 413 -41.53 1.84 -18.12
CA THR A 413 -42.75 1.15 -17.63
C THR A 413 -42.95 -0.19 -18.32
N GLU A 414 -42.64 -0.27 -19.63
CA GLU A 414 -42.74 -1.51 -20.41
C GLU A 414 -41.72 -2.57 -19.92
N VAL A 415 -40.46 -2.18 -19.73
CA VAL A 415 -39.41 -3.14 -19.33
C VAL A 415 -39.44 -3.50 -17.86
N ALA A 416 -39.89 -2.59 -16.98
CA ALA A 416 -39.96 -2.83 -15.54
C ALA A 416 -41.25 -3.53 -15.10
N GLY A 417 -42.36 -3.32 -15.80
CA GLY A 417 -43.68 -3.74 -15.36
C GLY A 417 -44.12 -3.03 -14.07
N ALA A 418 -44.82 -3.74 -13.20
CA ALA A 418 -45.33 -3.21 -11.92
C ALA A 418 -44.36 -3.44 -10.74
N ASP A 419 -43.22 -4.10 -10.94
CA ASP A 419 -42.27 -4.45 -9.92
C ASP A 419 -41.36 -3.24 -9.58
N PRO A 420 -41.37 -2.74 -8.31
CA PRO A 420 -40.60 -1.57 -7.92
C PRO A 420 -39.07 -1.84 -7.93
N ASP A 421 -38.63 -3.05 -7.63
CA ASP A 421 -37.21 -3.39 -7.63
C ASP A 421 -36.67 -3.47 -9.07
N ARG A 422 -37.46 -4.06 -9.96
CA ARG A 422 -37.18 -4.07 -11.39
C ARG A 422 -37.20 -2.67 -12.00
N ARG A 423 -38.09 -1.80 -11.50
CA ARG A 423 -38.14 -0.38 -11.91
C ARG A 423 -36.86 0.36 -11.47
N ALA A 424 -36.40 0.15 -10.23
CA ALA A 424 -35.19 0.74 -9.73
C ALA A 424 -33.95 0.25 -10.54
N LEU A 425 -33.92 -1.03 -10.88
CA LEU A 425 -32.88 -1.62 -11.72
C LEU A 425 -32.84 -0.97 -13.11
N TRP A 426 -33.97 -0.96 -13.82
CA TRP A 426 -33.99 -0.43 -15.19
C TRP A 426 -33.82 1.11 -15.23
N PHE A 427 -34.30 1.83 -14.25
CA PHE A 427 -33.97 3.25 -14.12
C PHE A 427 -32.47 3.47 -13.96
N THR A 428 -31.81 2.66 -13.11
CA THR A 428 -30.36 2.75 -12.92
C THR A 428 -29.61 2.42 -14.21
N ARG A 429 -30.02 1.39 -14.96
CA ARG A 429 -29.45 1.07 -16.28
C ARG A 429 -29.60 2.22 -17.29
N PHE A 430 -30.76 2.87 -17.34
CA PHE A 430 -30.97 4.02 -18.21
C PHE A 430 -30.07 5.18 -17.81
N TRP A 431 -29.96 5.45 -16.51
CA TRP A 431 -29.15 6.53 -15.98
C TRP A 431 -27.67 6.30 -16.29
N THR A 432 -27.11 5.13 -15.97
CA THR A 432 -25.70 4.79 -16.25
C THR A 432 -25.39 4.82 -17.73
N ALA A 433 -26.32 4.38 -18.59
CA ALA A 433 -26.14 4.44 -20.03
C ALA A 433 -26.04 5.90 -20.53
N LYS A 434 -26.90 6.79 -20.02
CA LYS A 434 -26.87 8.24 -20.36
C LYS A 434 -25.58 8.89 -19.88
N GLU A 435 -25.16 8.61 -18.63
CA GLU A 435 -23.88 9.08 -18.07
C GLU A 435 -22.67 8.59 -18.88
N SER A 436 -22.66 7.30 -19.26
CA SER A 436 -21.57 6.72 -20.06
C SER A 436 -21.47 7.41 -21.41
N VAL A 437 -22.60 7.62 -22.12
CA VAL A 437 -22.57 8.31 -23.41
C VAL A 437 -22.16 9.77 -23.27
N ALA A 438 -22.64 10.45 -22.25
CA ALA A 438 -22.27 11.84 -21.98
C ALA A 438 -20.78 11.99 -21.65
N LYS A 439 -20.19 11.01 -20.96
CA LYS A 439 -18.73 10.94 -20.72
C LYS A 439 -17.95 10.69 -22.00
N ALA A 440 -18.42 9.78 -22.87
CA ALA A 440 -17.81 9.54 -24.17
C ALA A 440 -17.84 10.78 -25.05
N ASP A 441 -18.94 11.53 -25.04
CA ASP A 441 -19.06 12.81 -25.78
C ASP A 441 -18.23 13.95 -25.15
N GLY A 442 -17.64 13.74 -23.97
CA GLY A 442 -16.75 14.71 -23.29
C GLY A 442 -17.45 15.87 -22.61
N VAL A 443 -18.79 15.89 -22.57
CA VAL A 443 -19.58 17.02 -22.03
C VAL A 443 -20.24 16.72 -20.69
N GLY A 444 -20.29 15.45 -20.27
CA GLY A 444 -21.10 15.02 -19.14
C GLY A 444 -22.59 15.33 -19.36
N LEU A 445 -23.43 14.99 -18.40
CA LEU A 445 -24.90 15.33 -18.51
C LEU A 445 -25.15 16.83 -18.40
N ALA A 446 -24.26 17.60 -17.77
CA ALA A 446 -24.37 19.07 -17.61
C ALA A 446 -25.73 19.55 -17.12
N GLY A 447 -26.44 18.78 -16.29
CA GLY A 447 -27.80 19.07 -15.82
C GLY A 447 -28.89 18.86 -16.86
N GLN A 448 -28.58 18.33 -18.04
CA GLN A 448 -29.50 18.13 -19.16
C GLN A 448 -29.62 16.65 -19.57
N PRO A 449 -30.01 15.74 -18.66
CA PRO A 449 -30.03 14.31 -18.95
C PRO A 449 -30.95 13.93 -20.11
N LYS A 450 -31.97 14.75 -20.41
CA LYS A 450 -32.92 14.51 -21.51
C LYS A 450 -32.34 14.74 -22.92
N ARG A 451 -31.14 15.27 -23.02
CA ARG A 451 -30.37 15.29 -24.30
C ARG A 451 -29.88 13.90 -24.74
N PHE A 452 -29.80 13.00 -23.80
CA PHE A 452 -29.33 11.61 -24.00
C PHE A 452 -30.56 10.71 -23.81
N VAL A 453 -31.13 10.19 -24.87
CA VAL A 453 -32.41 9.46 -24.83
C VAL A 453 -32.18 7.98 -25.08
N VAL A 454 -32.52 7.15 -24.10
CA VAL A 454 -32.62 5.71 -24.30
C VAL A 454 -33.86 5.42 -25.14
N ASP A 455 -33.69 4.96 -26.35
CA ASP A 455 -34.79 4.70 -27.29
C ASP A 455 -34.95 3.22 -27.67
N THR A 456 -34.04 2.36 -27.29
CA THR A 456 -34.12 0.92 -27.52
C THR A 456 -33.49 0.13 -26.38
N VAL A 457 -34.17 -0.91 -25.96
CA VAL A 457 -33.67 -1.93 -25.01
C VAL A 457 -33.52 -3.25 -25.76
N ALA A 458 -32.34 -3.85 -25.65
CA ALA A 458 -32.03 -5.18 -26.17
C ALA A 458 -31.32 -6.01 -25.09
N PRO A 459 -31.26 -7.34 -25.18
CA PRO A 459 -30.54 -8.15 -24.22
C PRO A 459 -29.08 -7.68 -24.07
N GLY A 460 -28.68 -7.32 -22.87
CA GLY A 460 -27.33 -6.83 -22.56
C GLY A 460 -26.96 -5.46 -23.15
N HIS A 461 -27.84 -4.79 -23.89
CA HIS A 461 -27.52 -3.53 -24.57
C HIS A 461 -28.67 -2.52 -24.56
N LEU A 462 -28.30 -1.24 -24.46
CA LEU A 462 -29.19 -0.09 -24.63
C LEU A 462 -28.71 0.79 -25.78
N ARG A 463 -29.63 1.31 -26.58
CA ARG A 463 -29.30 2.33 -27.54
C ARG A 463 -29.64 3.71 -26.96
N VAL A 464 -28.66 4.61 -26.99
CA VAL A 464 -28.81 5.99 -26.55
C VAL A 464 -28.65 6.93 -27.74
N ARG A 465 -29.69 7.70 -28.04
CA ARG A 465 -29.66 8.77 -29.04
C ARG A 465 -29.29 10.08 -28.34
N VAL A 466 -28.37 10.82 -28.91
CA VAL A 466 -28.00 12.14 -28.40
C VAL A 466 -28.78 13.21 -29.17
N ASP A 467 -29.53 14.01 -28.46
CA ASP A 467 -30.21 15.18 -29.01
C ASP A 467 -29.24 16.38 -29.07
N ALA A 468 -28.59 16.51 -30.21
CA ALA A 468 -27.58 17.53 -30.50
C ALA A 468 -27.68 17.97 -31.97
N PRO A 469 -27.05 19.10 -32.39
CA PRO A 469 -27.04 19.56 -33.78
C PRO A 469 -26.62 18.51 -34.81
N ARG A 470 -25.79 17.55 -34.39
CA ARG A 470 -25.49 16.32 -35.10
C ARG A 470 -25.87 15.15 -34.21
N ALA A 471 -27.11 14.68 -34.35
CA ALA A 471 -27.58 13.52 -33.59
C ALA A 471 -26.73 12.29 -33.87
N HIS A 472 -26.30 11.63 -32.81
CA HIS A 472 -25.62 10.34 -32.90
C HIS A 472 -26.29 9.28 -32.05
N VAL A 473 -26.05 8.04 -32.44
CA VAL A 473 -26.58 6.89 -31.74
C VAL A 473 -25.40 6.10 -31.17
N ARG A 474 -25.51 5.73 -29.90
CA ARG A 474 -24.53 4.89 -29.21
C ARG A 474 -25.19 3.63 -28.69
N TRP A 475 -24.52 2.52 -28.82
CA TRP A 475 -24.86 1.29 -28.11
C TRP A 475 -24.05 1.19 -26.85
N VAL A 476 -24.70 0.88 -25.74
CA VAL A 476 -24.07 0.76 -24.42
C VAL A 476 -24.32 -0.64 -23.90
N ALA A 477 -23.26 -1.37 -23.64
CA ALA A 477 -23.34 -2.63 -22.90
C ALA A 477 -23.63 -2.34 -21.43
N HIS A 478 -24.48 -3.14 -20.81
CA HIS A 478 -24.72 -3.06 -19.37
C HIS A 478 -24.45 -4.41 -18.71
N GLN A 479 -23.98 -4.37 -17.49
CA GLN A 479 -23.71 -5.53 -16.67
C GLN A 479 -24.11 -5.25 -15.23
N LEU A 480 -24.67 -6.25 -14.56
CA LEU A 480 -24.86 -6.21 -13.12
C LEU A 480 -23.62 -6.79 -12.45
N ILE A 481 -23.18 -6.16 -11.39
CA ILE A 481 -22.14 -6.68 -10.52
C ILE A 481 -22.62 -6.63 -9.07
N ASP A 482 -22.25 -7.60 -8.26
CA ASP A 482 -22.54 -7.62 -6.83
C ASP A 482 -21.60 -6.68 -6.03
N ALA A 483 -21.73 -6.67 -4.71
CA ALA A 483 -20.85 -5.87 -3.83
C ALA A 483 -19.38 -6.37 -3.84
N ALA A 484 -19.14 -7.59 -4.30
CA ALA A 484 -17.82 -8.16 -4.47
C ALA A 484 -17.21 -7.86 -5.85
N GLY A 485 -17.99 -7.28 -6.78
CA GLY A 485 -17.56 -7.01 -8.15
C GLY A 485 -17.80 -8.18 -9.10
N GLU A 486 -18.44 -9.25 -8.63
CA GLU A 486 -18.71 -10.41 -9.48
C GLU A 486 -19.93 -10.17 -10.37
N PRO A 487 -19.91 -10.69 -11.64
CA PRO A 487 -21.05 -10.62 -12.54
C PRO A 487 -22.27 -11.32 -11.94
N VAL A 488 -23.39 -10.62 -11.95
CA VAL A 488 -24.69 -11.17 -11.54
C VAL A 488 -25.50 -11.41 -12.83
N PRO A 489 -26.13 -12.57 -13.00
CA PRO A 489 -27.02 -12.83 -14.12
C PRO A 489 -28.15 -11.80 -14.22
N ASP A 490 -28.56 -11.44 -15.45
CA ASP A 490 -29.65 -10.50 -15.71
C ASP A 490 -31.02 -10.98 -15.20
#